data_08bac128adaeab9834b63700ae9b1e10
#
_entry.id   08bac128adaeab9834b63700ae9b1e10
#
_cell.length_a   1.000
_cell.length_b   1.000
_cell.length_c   1.000
_cell.angle_alpha   90.00
_cell.angle_beta   90.00
_cell.angle_gamma   90.00
#
_symmetry.space_group_name_H-M   'P 1'
#
loop_
_entity.id
_entity.type
_entity.pdbx_description
1 polymer ?
#
loop_
_entity_poly.entity_id
_entity_poly.type
_entity_poly.pdbx_seq_one_letter_code
_entity_poly.pdbx_strand_id
1 'polypeptide(L)'
;MTEAAVVSVMGGSRILGKRVRTLVDLAELIEAGVPRGAARHLQERANLTERELADGLGVSTKTLQRLAKRPGARLTPAQGDRLYRLARLVALAEEVLEDPERAHQWLRHPQRGLGNRVPLTLMRSEAGSREVEDLLGRIEYGVFS
;
A
#
# COMPACT_ATOMS: atom_id res chain seq x y z
N MET A 1 9.90 7.03 -8.32
CA MET A 1 9.59 6.47 -6.98
C MET A 1 10.73 5.58 -6.52
N THR A 2 11.13 5.69 -5.28
CA THR A 2 12.25 4.95 -4.72
C THR A 2 11.78 3.99 -3.63
N GLU A 3 12.62 3.00 -3.30
CA GLU A 3 12.36 2.11 -2.18
C GLU A 3 12.21 2.90 -0.88
N ALA A 4 12.97 3.98 -0.73
CA ALA A 4 12.88 4.84 0.46
C ALA A 4 11.48 5.44 0.63
N ALA A 5 10.85 5.86 -0.46
CA ALA A 5 9.49 6.41 -0.43
C ALA A 5 8.49 5.35 0.04
N VAL A 6 8.59 4.13 -0.47
CA VAL A 6 7.71 3.03 -0.09
C VAL A 6 7.92 2.65 1.37
N VAL A 7 9.17 2.54 1.80
CA VAL A 7 9.52 2.23 3.19
C VAL A 7 8.96 3.30 4.14
N SER A 8 9.03 4.57 3.74
CA SER A 8 8.46 5.67 4.52
C SER A 8 6.96 5.52 4.70
N VAL A 9 6.25 5.13 3.64
CA VAL A 9 4.79 4.89 3.70
C VAL A 9 4.46 3.73 4.63
N MET A 10 5.37 2.75 4.76
CA MET A 10 5.20 1.61 5.67
C MET A 10 5.62 1.93 7.11
N GLY A 11 6.09 3.14 7.39
CA GLY A 11 6.43 3.57 8.74
C GLY A 11 7.92 3.75 9.01
N GLY A 12 8.78 3.47 8.05
CA GLY A 12 10.22 3.64 8.19
C GLY A 12 10.88 2.58 9.09
N SER A 13 12.18 2.70 9.27
CA SER A 13 12.96 1.72 10.03
C SER A 13 12.52 1.58 11.48
N ARG A 14 11.99 2.64 12.07
CA ARG A 14 11.52 2.63 13.46
C ARG A 14 10.36 1.63 13.64
N ILE A 15 9.35 1.70 12.78
CA ILE A 15 8.19 0.81 12.86
C ILE A 15 8.55 -0.57 12.34
N LEU A 16 9.32 -0.65 11.26
CA LEU A 16 9.70 -1.92 10.66
C LEU A 16 10.69 -2.71 11.50
N GLY A 17 11.35 -2.06 12.46
CA GLY A 17 12.27 -2.73 13.38
C GLY A 17 13.63 -3.05 12.81
N LYS A 18 13.89 -2.66 11.56
CA LYS A 18 15.20 -2.82 10.92
C LYS A 18 15.34 -1.83 9.79
N ARG A 19 16.59 -1.62 9.36
CA ARG A 19 16.88 -0.74 8.26
C ARG A 19 16.60 -1.47 6.93
N VAL A 20 15.75 -0.88 6.11
CA VAL A 20 15.38 -1.42 4.80
C VAL A 20 15.84 -0.43 3.73
N ARG A 21 16.83 -0.81 2.94
CA ARG A 21 17.42 0.04 1.90
C ARG A 21 17.18 -0.47 0.48
N THR A 22 17.01 -1.78 0.34
CA THR A 22 16.88 -2.41 -0.97
C THR A 22 15.64 -3.29 -1.01
N LEU A 23 15.26 -3.70 -2.23
CA LEU A 23 14.16 -4.66 -2.39
C LEU A 23 14.49 -6.01 -1.74
N VAL A 24 15.78 -6.39 -1.70
CA VAL A 24 16.18 -7.62 -1.02
C VAL A 24 15.93 -7.51 0.48
N ASP A 25 16.29 -6.37 1.08
CA ASP A 25 16.02 -6.13 2.50
C ASP A 25 14.52 -6.25 2.78
N LEU A 26 13.70 -5.68 1.89
CA LEU A 26 12.25 -5.72 2.02
C LEU A 26 11.72 -7.15 1.86
N ALA A 27 12.24 -7.90 0.89
CA ALA A 27 11.87 -9.29 0.68
C ALA A 27 12.19 -10.12 1.93
N GLU A 28 13.34 -9.92 2.54
CA GLU A 28 13.72 -10.59 3.77
C GLU A 28 12.78 -10.24 4.92
N LEU A 29 12.39 -8.96 5.02
CA LEU A 29 11.46 -8.53 6.06
C LEU A 29 10.08 -9.16 5.86
N ILE A 30 9.60 -9.22 4.62
CA ILE A 30 8.31 -9.85 4.30
C ILE A 30 8.32 -11.33 4.72
N GLU A 31 9.41 -12.04 4.42
CA GLU A 31 9.55 -13.46 4.80
C GLU A 31 9.61 -13.63 6.31
N ALA A 32 10.32 -12.74 7.01
CA ALA A 32 10.44 -12.79 8.46
C ALA A 32 9.16 -12.34 9.18
N GLY A 33 8.33 -11.58 8.50
CA GLY A 33 7.09 -11.04 9.05
C GLY A 33 7.17 -9.54 9.29
N VAL A 34 6.38 -8.79 8.52
CA VAL A 34 6.27 -7.34 8.70
C VAL A 34 5.52 -7.07 10.01
N PRO A 35 6.03 -6.18 10.86
CA PRO A 35 5.29 -5.82 12.09
C PRO A 35 3.91 -5.24 11.77
N ARG A 36 2.92 -5.59 12.56
CA ARG A 36 1.54 -5.10 12.38
C ARG A 36 1.46 -3.58 12.39
N GLY A 37 2.38 -2.93 13.09
CA GLY A 37 2.42 -1.47 13.15
C GLY A 37 2.58 -0.80 11.79
N ALA A 38 3.18 -1.50 10.83
CA ALA A 38 3.32 -0.98 9.46
C ALA A 38 1.96 -0.85 8.80
N ALA A 39 1.05 -1.81 9.01
CA ALA A 39 -0.30 -1.75 8.46
C ALA A 39 -1.07 -0.57 9.06
N ARG A 40 -0.96 -0.36 10.37
CA ARG A 40 -1.61 0.77 11.03
C ARG A 40 -1.06 2.09 10.54
N HIS A 41 0.27 2.18 10.39
CA HIS A 41 0.91 3.39 9.90
C HIS A 41 0.42 3.74 8.49
N LEU A 42 0.35 2.75 7.60
CA LEU A 42 -0.16 2.96 6.25
C LEU A 42 -1.62 3.41 6.27
N GLN A 43 -2.43 2.78 7.11
CA GLN A 43 -3.83 3.15 7.25
C GLN A 43 -3.99 4.61 7.62
N GLU A 44 -3.25 5.06 8.61
CA GLU A 44 -3.31 6.45 9.07
C GLU A 44 -2.76 7.41 8.01
N ARG A 45 -1.62 7.08 7.42
CA ARG A 45 -0.98 7.90 6.39
C ARG A 45 -1.87 8.12 5.18
N ALA A 46 -2.48 7.06 4.68
CA ALA A 46 -3.31 7.11 3.48
C ALA A 46 -4.78 7.37 3.78
N ASN A 47 -5.12 7.56 5.04
CA ASN A 47 -6.49 7.80 5.49
C ASN A 47 -7.45 6.70 5.01
N LEU A 48 -7.02 5.45 5.14
CA LEU A 48 -7.82 4.29 4.73
C LEU A 48 -8.80 3.92 5.84
N THR A 49 -9.98 3.47 5.43
CA THR A 49 -10.89 2.85 6.37
C THR A 49 -10.35 1.48 6.75
N GLU A 50 -10.83 0.95 7.88
CA GLU A 50 -10.49 -0.41 8.30
C GLU A 50 -10.82 -1.43 7.22
N ARG A 51 -11.96 -1.26 6.55
CA ARG A 51 -12.36 -2.15 5.47
C ARG A 51 -11.44 -2.07 4.27
N GLU A 52 -11.04 -0.87 3.89
CA GLU A 52 -10.10 -0.68 2.78
C GLU A 52 -8.77 -1.35 3.08
N LEU A 53 -8.26 -1.19 4.29
CA LEU A 53 -7.02 -1.85 4.69
C LEU A 53 -7.17 -3.36 4.70
N ALA A 54 -8.26 -3.88 5.28
CA ALA A 54 -8.51 -5.32 5.33
C ALA A 54 -8.60 -5.91 3.91
N ASP A 55 -9.34 -5.27 3.02
CA ASP A 55 -9.45 -5.70 1.63
C ASP A 55 -8.08 -5.70 0.94
N GLY A 56 -7.28 -4.67 1.17
CA GLY A 56 -5.93 -4.58 0.60
C GLY A 56 -5.01 -5.69 1.10
N LEU A 57 -5.13 -6.07 2.36
CA LEU A 57 -4.34 -7.16 2.95
C LEU A 57 -4.92 -8.56 2.66
N GLY A 58 -6.10 -8.63 2.09
CA GLY A 58 -6.75 -9.90 1.79
C GLY A 58 -7.26 -10.62 3.03
N VAL A 59 -7.63 -9.87 4.06
CA VAL A 59 -8.16 -10.43 5.31
C VAL A 59 -9.51 -9.80 5.62
N SER A 60 -10.24 -10.43 6.56
CA SER A 60 -11.48 -9.86 7.07
C SER A 60 -11.17 -8.73 8.05
N THR A 61 -12.13 -7.82 8.25
CA THR A 61 -12.00 -6.79 9.28
C THR A 61 -11.82 -7.41 10.67
N LYS A 62 -12.45 -8.56 10.91
CA LYS A 62 -12.31 -9.29 12.17
C LYS A 62 -10.87 -9.76 12.39
N THR A 63 -10.24 -10.31 11.35
CA THR A 63 -8.83 -10.71 11.40
C THR A 63 -7.92 -9.50 11.66
N LEU A 64 -8.20 -8.39 10.99
CA LEU A 64 -7.43 -7.16 11.18
C LEU A 64 -7.54 -6.66 12.62
N GLN A 65 -8.74 -6.66 13.20
CA GLN A 65 -8.97 -6.29 14.59
C GLN A 65 -8.22 -7.21 15.56
N ARG A 66 -8.21 -8.50 15.26
CA ARG A 66 -7.49 -9.49 16.08
C ARG A 66 -5.98 -9.22 16.06
N LEU A 67 -5.42 -8.92 14.89
CA LEU A 67 -4.01 -8.57 14.78
C LEU A 67 -3.68 -7.32 15.60
N ALA A 68 -4.57 -6.31 15.57
CA ALA A 68 -4.37 -5.06 16.28
C ALA A 68 -4.32 -5.25 17.81
N LYS A 69 -4.92 -6.32 18.32
CA LYS A 69 -4.96 -6.61 19.77
C LYS A 69 -3.82 -7.47 20.27
N ARG A 70 -3.00 -8.02 19.37
CA ARG A 70 -1.89 -8.91 19.74
C ARG A 70 -0.58 -8.13 19.73
N PRO A 71 -0.02 -7.82 20.92
CA PRO A 71 1.27 -7.15 20.99
C PRO A 71 2.35 -7.98 20.27
N GLY A 72 3.17 -7.32 19.48
CA GLY A 72 4.24 -7.99 18.74
C GLY A 72 3.79 -8.85 17.58
N ALA A 73 2.51 -8.80 17.19
CA ALA A 73 2.01 -9.57 16.06
C ALA A 73 2.71 -9.14 14.76
N ARG A 74 2.96 -10.13 13.91
CA ARG A 74 3.56 -9.91 12.60
C ARG A 74 2.60 -10.42 11.53
N LEU A 75 2.67 -9.78 10.38
CA LEU A 75 1.91 -10.21 9.21
C LEU A 75 2.52 -11.47 8.64
N THR A 76 1.68 -12.33 8.06
CA THR A 76 2.18 -13.46 7.28
C THR A 76 2.91 -12.93 6.05
N PRO A 77 3.77 -13.74 5.39
CA PRO A 77 4.41 -13.30 4.14
C PRO A 77 3.42 -12.83 3.08
N ALA A 78 2.28 -13.52 2.94
CA ALA A 78 1.26 -13.11 1.98
C ALA A 78 0.65 -11.74 2.34
N GLN A 79 0.36 -11.52 3.62
CA GLN A 79 -0.17 -10.24 4.09
C GLN A 79 0.86 -9.12 3.94
N GLY A 80 2.12 -9.41 4.26
CA GLY A 80 3.21 -8.45 4.12
C GLY A 80 3.45 -8.04 2.68
N ASP A 81 3.36 -9.00 1.77
CA ASP A 81 3.49 -8.73 0.34
C ASP A 81 2.37 -7.80 -0.15
N ARG A 82 1.15 -8.05 0.30
CA ARG A 82 0.02 -7.20 -0.05
C ARG A 82 0.13 -5.80 0.56
N LEU A 83 0.63 -5.72 1.78
CA LEU A 83 0.88 -4.41 2.40
C LEU A 83 1.92 -3.62 1.59
N TYR A 84 2.99 -4.28 1.18
CA TYR A 84 4.01 -3.66 0.33
C TYR A 84 3.39 -3.15 -0.98
N ARG A 85 2.56 -3.96 -1.62
CA ARG A 85 1.89 -3.58 -2.87
C ARG A 85 1.03 -2.32 -2.68
N LEU A 86 0.27 -2.29 -1.59
CA LEU A 86 -0.57 -1.14 -1.25
C LEU A 86 0.29 0.09 -0.96
N ALA A 87 1.37 -0.07 -0.22
CA ALA A 87 2.30 1.02 0.08
C ALA A 87 2.94 1.59 -1.18
N ARG A 88 3.31 0.73 -2.13
CA ARG A 88 3.83 1.16 -3.44
C ARG A 88 2.82 2.03 -4.17
N LEU A 89 1.58 1.61 -4.19
CA LEU A 89 0.54 2.36 -4.88
C LEU A 89 0.33 3.73 -4.24
N VAL A 90 0.27 3.78 -2.92
CA VAL A 90 0.11 5.04 -2.19
C VAL A 90 1.29 5.97 -2.47
N ALA A 91 2.51 5.45 -2.38
CA ALA A 91 3.71 6.25 -2.64
C ALA A 91 3.74 6.79 -4.07
N LEU A 92 3.40 5.95 -5.04
CA LEU A 92 3.39 6.35 -6.45
C LEU A 92 2.32 7.41 -6.73
N ALA A 93 1.12 7.22 -6.17
CA ALA A 93 0.04 8.18 -6.33
C ALA A 93 0.41 9.54 -5.73
N GLU A 94 1.02 9.54 -4.55
CA GLU A 94 1.48 10.78 -3.89
C GLU A 94 2.54 11.50 -4.73
N GLU A 95 3.45 10.75 -5.32
CA GLU A 95 4.49 11.33 -6.18
C GLU A 95 3.90 11.92 -7.47
N VAL A 96 3.06 11.16 -8.15
CA VAL A 96 2.51 11.54 -9.45
C VAL A 96 1.54 12.72 -9.32
N LEU A 97 0.70 12.71 -8.29
CA LEU A 97 -0.32 13.75 -8.10
C LEU A 97 0.18 14.92 -7.25
N GLU A 98 1.41 14.82 -6.72
CA GLU A 98 2.13 15.87 -6.00
C GLU A 98 1.42 16.44 -4.76
N ASP A 99 0.40 15.75 -4.27
CA ASP A 99 -0.39 16.14 -3.10
C ASP A 99 -0.95 14.89 -2.44
N PRO A 100 -0.57 14.59 -1.19
CA PRO A 100 -1.06 13.39 -0.51
C PRO A 100 -2.58 13.30 -0.44
N GLU A 101 -3.26 14.39 -0.13
CA GLU A 101 -4.72 14.36 -0.02
C GLU A 101 -5.37 14.08 -1.37
N ARG A 102 -4.88 14.71 -2.42
CA ARG A 102 -5.34 14.48 -3.78
C ARG A 102 -5.13 13.04 -4.21
N ALA A 103 -3.96 12.48 -3.86
CA ALA A 103 -3.64 11.09 -4.13
C ALA A 103 -4.62 10.15 -3.43
N HIS A 104 -4.92 10.41 -2.16
CA HIS A 104 -5.85 9.58 -1.38
C HIS A 104 -7.26 9.62 -1.96
N GLN A 105 -7.71 10.79 -2.40
CA GLN A 105 -9.01 10.94 -3.08
C GLN A 105 -9.02 10.18 -4.40
N TRP A 106 -7.96 10.31 -5.19
CA TRP A 106 -7.85 9.64 -6.48
C TRP A 106 -7.95 8.11 -6.33
N LEU A 107 -7.31 7.57 -5.32
CA LEU A 107 -7.31 6.12 -5.06
C LEU A 107 -8.69 5.57 -4.71
N ARG A 108 -9.60 6.41 -4.23
CA ARG A 108 -10.91 6.02 -3.71
C ARG A 108 -12.06 6.29 -4.66
N HIS A 109 -11.80 6.94 -5.77
CA HIS A 109 -12.86 7.31 -6.72
C HIS A 109 -12.67 6.59 -8.05
N PRO A 110 -13.78 6.32 -8.77
CA PRO A 110 -13.69 5.70 -10.09
C PRO A 110 -12.83 6.52 -11.04
N GLN A 111 -11.99 5.85 -11.82
CA GLN A 111 -11.12 6.50 -12.79
C GLN A 111 -11.47 6.04 -14.21
N ARG A 112 -11.60 6.97 -15.12
CA ARG A 112 -11.95 6.67 -16.52
C ARG A 112 -10.92 5.74 -17.17
N GLY A 113 -9.65 5.97 -16.89
CA GLY A 113 -8.57 5.14 -17.43
C GLY A 113 -8.59 3.69 -16.92
N LEU A 114 -9.42 3.39 -15.92
CA LEU A 114 -9.58 2.03 -15.36
C LEU A 114 -10.99 1.49 -15.64
N GLY A 115 -11.66 1.99 -16.67
CA GLY A 115 -13.02 1.58 -16.96
C GLY A 115 -14.00 1.96 -15.86
N ASN A 116 -13.81 3.11 -15.24
CA ASN A 116 -14.60 3.63 -14.13
C ASN A 116 -14.52 2.77 -12.86
N ARG A 117 -13.41 2.05 -12.69
CA ARG A 117 -13.17 1.28 -11.46
C ARG A 117 -12.38 2.11 -10.45
N VAL A 118 -12.62 1.83 -9.18
CA VAL A 118 -11.89 2.47 -8.07
C VAL A 118 -10.51 1.82 -7.94
N PRO A 119 -9.41 2.59 -8.00
CA PRO A 119 -8.05 2.02 -7.93
C PRO A 119 -7.83 1.06 -6.77
N LEU A 120 -8.26 1.42 -5.56
CA LEU A 120 -8.09 0.54 -4.38
C LEU A 120 -8.72 -0.83 -4.54
N THR A 121 -9.83 -0.94 -5.27
CA THR A 121 -10.48 -2.25 -5.48
C THR A 121 -9.71 -3.15 -6.41
N LEU A 122 -8.85 -2.58 -7.27
CA LEU A 122 -8.02 -3.35 -8.19
C LEU A 122 -6.77 -3.90 -7.52
N MET A 123 -6.46 -3.47 -6.29
CA MET A 123 -5.27 -3.91 -5.58
C MET A 123 -5.34 -5.35 -5.09
N ARG A 124 -6.46 -6.01 -5.25
CA ARG A 124 -6.66 -7.40 -4.84
C ARG A 124 -5.84 -8.39 -5.66
N SER A 125 -5.43 -8.00 -6.86
CA SER A 125 -4.61 -8.84 -7.73
C SER A 125 -3.39 -8.08 -8.23
N GLU A 126 -2.36 -8.82 -8.60
CA GLU A 126 -1.17 -8.24 -9.23
C GLU A 126 -1.53 -7.58 -10.55
N ALA A 127 -2.40 -8.21 -11.33
CA ALA A 127 -2.85 -7.65 -12.62
C ALA A 127 -3.55 -6.31 -12.43
N GLY A 128 -4.47 -6.23 -11.46
CA GLY A 128 -5.16 -4.97 -11.16
C GLY A 128 -4.21 -3.89 -10.66
N SER A 129 -3.26 -4.28 -9.81
CA SER A 129 -2.24 -3.37 -9.29
C SER A 129 -1.42 -2.76 -10.43
N ARG A 130 -1.02 -3.58 -11.41
CA ARG A 130 -0.27 -3.12 -12.57
C ARG A 130 -1.05 -2.13 -13.42
N GLU A 131 -2.35 -2.38 -13.61
CA GLU A 131 -3.20 -1.45 -14.36
C GLU A 131 -3.23 -0.06 -13.70
N VAL A 132 -3.34 -0.02 -12.38
CA VAL A 132 -3.33 1.24 -11.65
C VAL A 132 -1.97 1.95 -11.77
N GLU A 133 -0.88 1.20 -11.62
CA GLU A 133 0.47 1.74 -11.75
C GLU A 133 0.72 2.27 -13.17
N ASP A 134 0.26 1.54 -14.19
CA ASP A 134 0.39 1.97 -15.58
C ASP A 134 -0.39 3.25 -15.85
N LEU A 135 -1.60 3.37 -15.29
CA LEU A 135 -2.37 4.60 -15.42
C LEU A 135 -1.66 5.78 -14.75
N LEU A 136 -1.13 5.59 -13.55
CA LEU A 136 -0.36 6.65 -12.88
C LEU A 136 0.86 7.04 -13.69
N GLY A 137 1.52 6.08 -14.32
CA GLY A 137 2.65 6.37 -15.22
C GLY A 137 2.23 7.22 -16.41
N ARG A 138 1.08 6.93 -17.01
CA ARG A 138 0.56 7.73 -18.11
C ARG A 138 0.22 9.15 -17.66
N ILE A 139 -0.35 9.30 -16.48
CA ILE A 139 -0.66 10.62 -15.91
C ILE A 139 0.64 11.40 -15.69
N GLU A 140 1.67 10.75 -15.15
CA GLU A 140 2.97 11.38 -14.89
C GLU A 140 3.60 11.94 -16.15
N TYR A 141 3.50 11.23 -17.26
CA TYR A 141 4.08 11.65 -18.53
C TYR A 141 3.11 12.46 -19.41
N GLY A 142 1.95 12.84 -18.86
CA GLY A 142 0.98 13.64 -19.60
C GLY A 142 0.21 12.89 -20.66
N VAL A 143 0.22 11.55 -20.61
CA VAL A 143 -0.54 10.71 -21.54
C VAL A 143 -1.83 10.28 -20.87
N PHE A 144 -2.93 10.81 -21.34
CA PHE A 144 -4.26 10.49 -20.78
C PHE A 144 -4.95 9.42 -21.62
N SER A 145 -5.54 8.47 -20.96
CA SER A 145 -6.29 7.42 -21.63
C SER A 145 -7.74 7.83 -21.88
#